data_039253b46de186d6a5ae8373dda3c641
#
_entry.id   039253b46de186d6a5ae8373dda3c641
#
_cell.length_a   1.000
_cell.length_b   1.000
_cell.length_c   1.000
_cell.angle_alpha   90.00
_cell.angle_beta   90.00
_cell.angle_gamma   90.00
#
_symmetry.space_group_name_H-M   'P 1'
#
loop_
_entity.id
_entity.type
_entity.pdbx_description
1 polymer ?
#
loop_
_entity_poly.entity_id
_entity_poly.type
_entity_poly.pdbx_seq_one_letter_code
_entity_poly.pdbx_strand_id
1 'polypeptide(L)'
;MSFATGTDKAVTTETVSTASNENTKILRRVGVIAIKSHAQEIDSAVILRGQTEAARQVDVRSETSGLVVSPPLRKGAFVDEGQILCQLDTGTRGSILAESEARLAEARARIPETEAQIPRAQAQLEQAKAQLEEALINDNAARKLSKGGFASDSRVAATAAAVRGAEAAVKSAEAALKTSQSGMLGVQAAIESAQAGVDASKKEIS
;
A
#
# COMPACT_ATOMS: atom_id res chain seq x y z
N MET A 1 -51.92 3.44 -6.34
CA MET A 1 -52.98 2.45 -6.50
C MET A 1 -53.58 2.21 -5.13
N SER A 2 -54.79 2.56 -4.96
CA SER A 2 -55.94 2.02 -4.27
C SER A 2 -56.84 3.13 -3.77
N PHE A 3 -57.90 3.20 -4.45
CA PHE A 3 -59.10 4.01 -4.12
C PHE A 3 -59.84 3.35 -2.95
N ALA A 4 -60.29 4.16 -1.99
CA ALA A 4 -61.36 3.74 -1.09
C ALA A 4 -62.49 4.77 -1.11
N THR A 5 -63.56 4.29 -1.56
CA THR A 5 -64.89 4.86 -1.80
C THR A 5 -65.57 5.29 -0.52
N GLY A 6 -66.12 6.49 -0.50
CA GLY A 6 -66.97 6.97 0.57
C GLY A 6 -68.34 6.32 0.56
N THR A 7 -68.83 5.99 1.69
CA THR A 7 -70.21 5.55 1.89
C THR A 7 -70.99 6.65 2.60
N ASP A 8 -71.97 7.10 1.88
CA ASP A 8 -73.13 7.88 2.23
C ASP A 8 -73.83 7.28 3.47
N LYS A 9 -74.19 8.06 4.47
CA LYS A 9 -75.01 7.60 5.53
C LYS A 9 -76.15 8.60 5.83
N ALA A 10 -77.30 8.07 5.58
CA ALA A 10 -78.57 8.70 5.61
C ALA A 10 -78.91 9.45 6.93
N VAL A 11 -79.61 10.53 6.72
CA VAL A 11 -80.24 11.34 7.73
C VAL A 11 -81.46 10.60 8.30
N THR A 12 -81.43 10.33 9.60
CA THR A 12 -82.61 9.84 10.32
C THR A 12 -83.23 11.02 11.05
N THR A 13 -84.47 11.31 10.59
CA THR A 13 -85.33 12.30 11.20
C THR A 13 -86.05 11.62 12.40
N GLU A 14 -85.75 11.98 13.61
CA GLU A 14 -86.60 11.62 14.77
C GLU A 14 -87.56 12.72 15.05
N THR A 15 -88.87 12.35 14.95
CA THR A 15 -89.99 13.13 15.36
C THR A 15 -90.17 13.00 16.85
N VAL A 16 -90.01 14.09 17.56
CA VAL A 16 -90.33 14.16 18.99
C VAL A 16 -91.78 14.64 19.19
N SER A 17 -92.54 13.77 19.79
CA SER A 17 -93.93 13.97 20.18
C SER A 17 -94.08 15.05 21.26
N THR A 18 -95.03 15.91 21.03
CA THR A 18 -95.42 17.01 21.92
C THR A 18 -96.28 16.53 23.02
N ALA A 19 -95.92 16.68 24.29
CA ALA A 19 -96.84 16.64 25.41
C ALA A 19 -97.11 18.05 25.95
N SER A 20 -98.35 18.45 25.84
CA SER A 20 -98.93 19.70 26.37
C SER A 20 -98.84 19.72 27.89
N ASN A 21 -98.41 20.81 28.44
CA ASN A 21 -98.91 21.26 29.73
C ASN A 21 -98.91 22.78 29.83
N GLU A 22 -100.11 23.26 30.11
CA GLU A 22 -100.41 24.66 30.27
C GLU A 22 -99.76 25.23 31.53
N ASN A 23 -99.08 26.26 31.41
CA ASN A 23 -99.33 27.51 32.18
C ASN A 23 -98.42 28.62 31.70
N THR A 24 -99.06 29.67 31.31
CA THR A 24 -98.58 30.63 30.43
C THR A 24 -97.96 31.84 31.12
N LYS A 25 -96.74 32.05 30.95
CA LYS A 25 -96.17 33.40 31.02
C LYS A 25 -95.53 33.68 29.66
N ILE A 26 -96.16 34.56 28.93
CA ILE A 26 -95.67 35.00 27.60
C ILE A 26 -94.29 35.58 27.77
N LEU A 27 -93.33 34.75 27.73
CA LEU A 27 -91.95 35.19 27.57
C LEU A 27 -91.73 35.52 26.07
N ARG A 28 -91.44 36.75 25.78
CA ARG A 28 -91.09 37.25 24.47
C ARG A 28 -89.93 36.42 23.98
N ARG A 29 -90.13 35.48 23.10
CA ARG A 29 -89.08 34.64 22.50
C ARG A 29 -88.27 35.52 21.56
N VAL A 30 -87.02 35.70 21.90
CA VAL A 30 -86.09 36.32 21.00
C VAL A 30 -85.57 35.20 20.07
N GLY A 31 -85.79 35.40 18.80
CA GLY A 31 -85.27 34.47 17.80
C GLY A 31 -83.78 34.66 17.75
N VAL A 32 -83.05 33.60 18.06
CA VAL A 32 -81.58 33.55 17.89
C VAL A 32 -81.26 32.56 16.76
N ILE A 33 -80.33 32.98 15.91
CA ILE A 33 -79.76 32.13 14.89
C ILE A 33 -78.62 31.39 15.57
N ALA A 34 -78.69 30.11 15.71
CA ALA A 34 -77.66 29.26 16.26
C ALA A 34 -77.07 28.40 15.16
N ILE A 35 -75.80 28.40 15.04
CA ILE A 35 -75.09 27.49 14.15
C ILE A 35 -74.50 26.39 15.00
N LYS A 36 -74.87 25.16 14.69
CA LYS A 36 -74.30 24.01 15.33
C LYS A 36 -72.90 23.74 14.83
N SER A 37 -71.92 24.07 15.65
CA SER A 37 -70.50 23.83 15.34
C SER A 37 -70.09 22.41 15.70
N HIS A 38 -69.49 21.74 14.84
CA HIS A 38 -68.82 20.46 15.05
C HIS A 38 -67.34 20.66 15.15
N ALA A 39 -66.68 20.05 16.11
CA ALA A 39 -65.24 20.00 16.19
C ALA A 39 -64.72 19.19 14.99
N GLN A 40 -63.89 19.82 14.19
CA GLN A 40 -63.23 19.19 13.07
C GLN A 40 -61.74 19.14 13.39
N GLU A 41 -61.16 17.96 13.26
CA GLU A 41 -59.70 17.79 13.40
C GLU A 41 -59.05 18.51 12.21
N ILE A 42 -58.26 19.51 12.52
CA ILE A 42 -57.50 20.26 11.51
C ILE A 42 -56.03 19.86 11.66
N ASP A 43 -55.50 19.21 10.64
CA ASP A 43 -54.06 18.95 10.56
C ASP A 43 -53.33 20.29 10.59
N SER A 44 -52.67 20.57 11.70
CA SER A 44 -51.78 21.74 11.82
C SER A 44 -50.47 21.43 11.13
N ALA A 45 -50.49 21.40 9.80
CA ALA A 45 -49.26 21.24 9.01
C ALA A 45 -48.49 22.55 8.95
N VAL A 46 -47.29 22.53 9.43
CA VAL A 46 -46.33 23.64 9.24
C VAL A 46 -45.61 23.44 7.90
N ILE A 47 -45.93 24.31 6.95
CA ILE A 47 -45.24 24.29 5.65
C ILE A 47 -43.88 24.96 5.80
N LEU A 48 -42.84 24.15 5.81
CA LEU A 48 -41.45 24.60 5.77
C LEU A 48 -40.97 24.68 4.32
N ARG A 49 -40.35 25.81 3.96
CA ARG A 49 -39.65 25.94 2.68
C ARG A 49 -38.16 25.91 2.97
N GLY A 50 -37.43 25.12 2.23
CA GLY A 50 -36.00 25.00 2.32
C GLY A 50 -35.40 24.66 0.97
N GLN A 51 -34.12 24.84 0.84
CA GLN A 51 -33.33 24.34 -0.28
C GLN A 51 -32.51 23.14 0.20
N THR A 52 -32.39 22.11 -0.64
CA THR A 52 -31.49 20.99 -0.38
C THR A 52 -30.09 21.39 -0.76
N GLU A 53 -29.14 21.20 0.15
CA GLU A 53 -27.73 21.40 -0.08
C GLU A 53 -27.01 20.06 0.09
N ALA A 54 -25.91 19.90 -0.64
CA ALA A 54 -25.10 18.69 -0.52
C ALA A 54 -24.49 18.61 0.89
N ALA A 55 -24.73 17.54 1.60
CA ALA A 55 -24.18 17.32 2.95
C ALA A 55 -22.63 17.20 2.91
N ARG A 56 -22.08 16.74 1.78
CA ARG A 56 -20.65 16.61 1.55
C ARG A 56 -20.34 16.82 0.08
N GLN A 57 -19.33 17.63 -0.18
CA GLN A 57 -18.80 17.86 -1.52
C GLN A 57 -17.31 17.53 -1.50
N VAL A 58 -16.85 16.74 -2.44
CA VAL A 58 -15.45 16.30 -2.55
C VAL A 58 -15.00 16.52 -4.00
N ASP A 59 -13.91 17.25 -4.16
CA ASP A 59 -13.23 17.38 -5.44
C ASP A 59 -12.24 16.23 -5.62
N VAL A 60 -12.51 15.33 -6.54
CA VAL A 60 -11.59 14.25 -6.92
C VAL A 60 -10.72 14.75 -8.06
N ARG A 61 -9.40 14.75 -7.83
CA ARG A 61 -8.41 15.19 -8.81
C ARG A 61 -7.40 14.09 -9.05
N SER A 62 -6.91 13.99 -10.27
CA SER A 62 -5.78 13.13 -10.62
C SER A 62 -4.48 13.73 -10.01
N GLU A 63 -3.62 12.88 -9.48
CA GLU A 63 -2.28 13.26 -8.98
C GLU A 63 -1.31 13.57 -10.12
N THR A 64 -1.56 12.98 -11.30
CA THR A 64 -0.70 13.14 -12.48
C THR A 64 -1.45 13.81 -13.62
N SER A 65 -0.72 14.51 -14.49
CA SER A 65 -1.26 15.10 -15.72
C SER A 65 -1.10 14.13 -16.89
N GLY A 66 -2.10 14.07 -17.77
CA GLY A 66 -2.06 13.21 -18.95
C GLY A 66 -3.27 13.42 -19.85
N LEU A 67 -3.26 12.80 -21.03
CA LEU A 67 -4.40 12.80 -21.92
C LEU A 67 -5.46 11.84 -21.39
N VAL A 68 -6.72 12.28 -21.31
CA VAL A 68 -7.84 11.42 -20.90
C VAL A 68 -8.21 10.50 -22.06
N VAL A 69 -8.14 9.19 -21.86
CA VAL A 69 -8.47 8.17 -22.86
C VAL A 69 -9.82 7.50 -22.61
N SER A 70 -10.34 7.60 -21.38
CA SER A 70 -11.68 7.08 -21.07
C SER A 70 -12.78 8.00 -21.59
N PRO A 71 -13.97 7.48 -21.97
CA PRO A 71 -15.12 8.32 -22.28
C PRO A 71 -15.51 9.15 -21.04
N PRO A 72 -15.78 10.45 -21.22
CA PRO A 72 -16.12 11.32 -20.10
C PRO A 72 -17.48 10.93 -19.50
N LEU A 73 -17.57 10.90 -18.18
CA LEU A 73 -18.85 10.73 -17.49
C LEU A 73 -19.72 11.98 -17.69
N ARG A 74 -21.01 11.77 -17.89
CA ARG A 74 -21.97 12.87 -18.04
C ARG A 74 -22.17 13.57 -16.70
N LYS A 75 -22.28 14.90 -16.73
CA LYS A 75 -22.63 15.68 -15.54
C LYS A 75 -23.98 15.22 -14.96
N GLY A 76 -24.00 14.93 -13.66
CA GLY A 76 -25.18 14.39 -12.96
C GLY A 76 -25.30 12.87 -12.98
N ALA A 77 -24.31 12.14 -13.51
CA ALA A 77 -24.27 10.68 -13.39
C ALA A 77 -24.02 10.25 -11.95
N PHE A 78 -24.65 9.15 -11.55
CA PHE A 78 -24.32 8.47 -10.30
C PHE A 78 -23.04 7.66 -10.48
N VAL A 79 -22.23 7.62 -9.45
CA VAL A 79 -20.98 6.86 -9.39
C VAL A 79 -20.95 6.03 -8.12
N ASP A 80 -20.43 4.82 -8.22
CA ASP A 80 -20.28 3.91 -7.11
C ASP A 80 -18.91 4.07 -6.44
N GLU A 81 -18.79 3.60 -5.21
CA GLU A 81 -17.52 3.58 -4.51
C GLU A 81 -16.52 2.68 -5.23
N GLY A 82 -15.31 3.21 -5.51
CA GLY A 82 -14.27 2.52 -6.27
C GLY A 82 -14.45 2.55 -7.80
N GLN A 83 -15.48 3.23 -8.33
CA GLN A 83 -15.65 3.37 -9.76
C GLN A 83 -14.58 4.28 -10.36
N ILE A 84 -13.96 3.82 -11.45
CA ILE A 84 -13.00 4.62 -12.22
C ILE A 84 -13.75 5.77 -12.91
N LEU A 85 -13.39 7.00 -12.57
CA LEU A 85 -14.02 8.21 -13.12
C LEU A 85 -13.39 8.65 -14.44
N CYS A 86 -12.07 8.56 -14.53
CA CYS A 86 -11.32 8.81 -15.76
C CYS A 86 -10.05 7.97 -15.78
N GLN A 87 -9.59 7.65 -16.96
CA GLN A 87 -8.33 6.97 -17.21
C GLN A 87 -7.45 7.88 -18.06
N LEU A 88 -6.23 8.08 -17.58
CA LEU A 88 -5.23 8.87 -18.29
C LEU A 88 -4.36 7.96 -19.16
N ASP A 89 -3.87 8.49 -20.27
CA ASP A 89 -2.84 7.84 -21.06
C ASP A 89 -1.54 7.75 -20.24
N THR A 90 -0.94 6.58 -20.19
CA THR A 90 0.33 6.35 -19.55
C THR A 90 1.49 7.05 -20.27
N GLY A 91 1.36 7.34 -21.56
CA GLY A 91 2.37 8.01 -22.36
C GLY A 91 3.75 7.35 -22.23
N THR A 92 4.75 8.16 -21.88
CA THR A 92 6.14 7.70 -21.69
C THR A 92 6.37 6.92 -20.38
N ARG A 93 5.43 6.96 -19.42
CA ARG A 93 5.57 6.29 -18.12
C ARG A 93 5.71 4.77 -18.26
N GLY A 94 5.00 4.17 -19.23
CA GLY A 94 5.14 2.76 -19.56
C GLY A 94 6.58 2.40 -20.01
N SER A 95 7.20 3.25 -20.80
CA SER A 95 8.60 3.08 -21.23
C SER A 95 9.58 3.25 -20.06
N ILE A 96 9.34 4.20 -19.16
CA ILE A 96 10.14 4.41 -17.94
C ILE A 96 10.06 3.20 -17.01
N LEU A 97 8.87 2.62 -16.87
CA LEU A 97 8.69 1.39 -16.11
C LEU A 97 9.49 0.24 -16.71
N ALA A 98 9.37 0.03 -18.04
CA ALA A 98 10.10 -1.02 -18.74
C ALA A 98 11.63 -0.83 -18.62
N GLU A 99 12.14 0.40 -18.66
CA GLU A 99 13.53 0.72 -18.42
C GLU A 99 13.96 0.38 -16.98
N SER A 100 13.13 0.72 -15.99
CA SER A 100 13.39 0.40 -14.58
C SER A 100 13.41 -1.12 -14.33
N GLU A 101 12.51 -1.85 -14.95
CA GLU A 101 12.47 -3.32 -14.90
C GLU A 101 13.71 -3.94 -15.58
N ALA A 102 14.15 -3.39 -16.71
CA ALA A 102 15.39 -3.83 -17.37
C ALA A 102 16.62 -3.59 -16.49
N ARG A 103 16.72 -2.45 -15.80
CA ARG A 103 17.79 -2.17 -14.83
C ARG A 103 17.78 -3.15 -13.64
N LEU A 104 16.61 -3.51 -13.14
CA LEU A 104 16.46 -4.53 -12.10
C LEU A 104 16.94 -5.90 -12.61
N ALA A 105 16.57 -6.29 -13.83
CA ALA A 105 17.00 -7.53 -14.44
C ALA A 105 18.53 -7.56 -14.62
N GLU A 106 19.14 -6.45 -15.05
CA GLU A 106 20.61 -6.31 -15.16
C GLU A 106 21.29 -6.47 -13.79
N ALA A 107 20.77 -5.80 -12.74
CA ALA A 107 21.33 -5.91 -11.41
C ALA A 107 21.26 -7.36 -10.89
N ARG A 108 20.16 -8.07 -11.13
CA ARG A 108 20.00 -9.49 -10.78
C ARG A 108 20.95 -10.41 -11.58
N ALA A 109 21.18 -10.10 -12.85
CA ALA A 109 22.09 -10.89 -13.69
C ALA A 109 23.56 -10.86 -13.21
N ARG A 110 23.95 -9.90 -12.38
CA ARG A 110 25.28 -9.80 -11.76
C ARG A 110 25.47 -10.73 -10.55
N ILE A 111 24.38 -11.27 -9.97
CA ILE A 111 24.46 -12.18 -8.81
C ILE A 111 25.36 -13.39 -9.10
N PRO A 112 25.13 -14.21 -10.13
CA PRO A 112 25.90 -15.45 -10.32
C PRO A 112 27.38 -15.19 -10.59
N GLU A 113 27.73 -14.06 -11.23
CA GLU A 113 29.12 -13.67 -11.44
C GLU A 113 29.82 -13.37 -10.11
N THR A 114 29.18 -12.54 -9.26
CA THR A 114 29.74 -12.16 -7.97
C THR A 114 29.76 -13.34 -7.00
N GLU A 115 28.72 -14.17 -7.02
CA GLU A 115 28.64 -15.39 -6.22
C GLU A 115 29.75 -16.38 -6.58
N ALA A 116 30.10 -16.53 -7.85
CA ALA A 116 31.18 -17.40 -8.30
C ALA A 116 32.59 -16.92 -7.86
N GLN A 117 32.75 -15.66 -7.47
CA GLN A 117 34.03 -15.15 -6.95
C GLN A 117 34.31 -15.63 -5.51
N ILE A 118 33.29 -15.90 -4.71
CA ILE A 118 33.44 -16.34 -3.32
C ILE A 118 34.16 -17.70 -3.25
N PRO A 119 33.70 -18.78 -3.92
CA PRO A 119 34.38 -20.05 -3.87
C PRO A 119 35.79 -20.01 -4.47
N ARG A 120 36.03 -19.13 -5.46
CA ARG A 120 37.40 -18.90 -5.99
C ARG A 120 38.31 -18.32 -4.92
N ALA A 121 37.88 -17.29 -4.22
CA ALA A 121 38.62 -16.69 -3.11
C ALA A 121 38.81 -17.69 -1.93
N GLN A 122 37.82 -18.51 -1.65
CA GLN A 122 37.96 -19.59 -0.67
C GLN A 122 39.01 -20.61 -1.06
N ALA A 123 39.03 -21.07 -2.33
CA ALA A 123 40.04 -21.98 -2.82
C ALA A 123 41.49 -21.39 -2.75
N GLN A 124 41.61 -20.09 -3.04
CA GLN A 124 42.87 -19.38 -2.89
C GLN A 124 43.34 -19.32 -1.43
N LEU A 125 42.38 -19.11 -0.49
CA LEU A 125 42.68 -19.11 0.94
C LEU A 125 43.14 -20.48 1.42
N GLU A 126 42.44 -21.54 1.01
CA GLU A 126 42.87 -22.91 1.34
C GLU A 126 44.22 -23.28 0.76
N GLN A 127 44.52 -22.87 -0.48
CA GLN A 127 45.83 -23.02 -1.07
C GLN A 127 46.92 -22.28 -0.27
N ALA A 128 46.67 -21.04 0.13
CA ALA A 128 47.62 -20.26 0.93
C ALA A 128 47.86 -20.89 2.31
N LYS A 129 46.82 -21.44 2.95
CA LYS A 129 46.94 -22.19 4.21
C LYS A 129 47.78 -23.47 4.07
N ALA A 130 47.60 -24.24 2.99
CA ALA A 130 48.41 -25.41 2.71
C ALA A 130 49.88 -25.05 2.51
N GLN A 131 50.18 -23.94 1.81
CA GLN A 131 51.56 -23.44 1.65
C GLN A 131 52.16 -23.00 3.00
N LEU A 132 51.36 -22.36 3.88
CA LEU A 132 51.80 -22.03 5.23
C LEU A 132 52.15 -23.27 6.04
N GLU A 133 51.31 -24.30 6.00
CA GLU A 133 51.53 -25.56 6.68
C GLU A 133 52.84 -26.23 6.19
N GLU A 134 53.06 -26.29 4.87
CA GLU A 134 54.33 -26.79 4.28
C GLU A 134 55.52 -25.97 4.78
N ALA A 135 55.45 -24.63 4.79
CA ALA A 135 56.50 -23.75 5.26
C ALA A 135 56.83 -23.99 6.75
N LEU A 136 55.80 -24.19 7.58
CA LEU A 136 55.93 -24.52 9.01
C LEU A 136 56.61 -25.86 9.25
N ILE A 137 56.23 -26.89 8.47
CA ILE A 137 56.86 -28.19 8.54
C ILE A 137 58.36 -28.10 8.18
N ASN A 138 58.68 -27.38 7.11
CA ASN A 138 60.03 -27.17 6.66
C ASN A 138 60.88 -26.36 7.69
N ASP A 139 60.31 -25.32 8.30
CA ASP A 139 60.97 -24.52 9.32
C ASP A 139 61.23 -25.36 10.60
N ASN A 140 60.23 -26.13 11.05
CA ASN A 140 60.43 -27.03 12.16
C ASN A 140 61.49 -28.08 11.92
N ALA A 141 61.56 -28.65 10.70
CA ALA A 141 62.63 -29.59 10.33
C ALA A 141 63.98 -28.91 10.33
N ALA A 142 64.14 -27.72 9.72
CA ALA A 142 65.36 -26.97 9.70
C ALA A 142 65.86 -26.59 11.10
N ARG A 143 65.00 -26.16 12.02
CA ARG A 143 65.34 -25.88 13.41
C ARG A 143 65.76 -27.08 14.19
N LYS A 144 65.12 -28.24 13.99
CA LYS A 144 65.52 -29.49 14.62
C LYS A 144 66.91 -29.95 14.14
N LEU A 145 67.18 -29.88 12.82
CA LEU A 145 68.45 -30.22 12.22
C LEU A 145 69.57 -29.25 12.69
N SER A 146 69.31 -27.97 12.81
CA SER A 146 70.28 -26.97 13.29
C SER A 146 70.70 -27.27 14.73
N LYS A 147 69.76 -27.63 15.64
CA LYS A 147 70.08 -28.02 17.00
C LYS A 147 70.98 -29.24 17.07
N GLY A 148 70.94 -30.13 16.08
CA GLY A 148 71.82 -31.27 15.95
C GLY A 148 73.15 -30.97 15.21
N GLY A 149 73.35 -29.72 14.76
CA GLY A 149 74.56 -29.32 13.97
C GLY A 149 74.47 -29.70 12.48
N PHE A 150 73.33 -30.19 11.98
CA PHE A 150 73.19 -30.66 10.61
C PHE A 150 72.56 -29.65 9.64
N ALA A 151 72.18 -28.43 10.08
CA ALA A 151 71.72 -27.33 9.26
C ALA A 151 72.41 -26.05 9.63
N SER A 152 72.67 -25.17 8.61
CA SER A 152 73.24 -23.83 8.81
C SER A 152 72.22 -22.81 9.30
N ASP A 153 72.68 -21.80 10.03
CA ASP A 153 71.83 -20.71 10.46
C ASP A 153 71.15 -19.96 9.30
N SER A 154 71.85 -19.90 8.14
CA SER A 154 71.25 -19.29 6.93
C SER A 154 70.05 -20.08 6.41
N ARG A 155 70.05 -21.39 6.54
CA ARG A 155 68.91 -22.25 6.19
C ARG A 155 67.73 -22.02 7.13
N VAL A 156 67.96 -21.92 8.45
CA VAL A 156 66.94 -21.59 9.42
C VAL A 156 66.34 -20.20 9.17
N ALA A 157 67.19 -19.21 8.86
CA ALA A 157 66.74 -17.88 8.51
C ALA A 157 65.88 -17.86 7.23
N ALA A 158 66.26 -18.67 6.22
CA ALA A 158 65.52 -18.78 4.97
C ALA A 158 64.11 -19.44 5.17
N THR A 159 64.06 -20.53 5.95
CA THR A 159 62.75 -21.19 6.27
C THR A 159 61.85 -20.30 7.12
N ALA A 160 62.40 -19.56 8.08
CA ALA A 160 61.66 -18.57 8.85
C ALA A 160 61.13 -17.40 7.99
N ALA A 161 61.86 -16.99 6.96
CA ALA A 161 61.42 -16.00 5.99
C ALA A 161 60.28 -16.56 5.10
N ALA A 162 60.38 -17.84 4.72
CA ALA A 162 59.33 -18.54 3.95
C ALA A 162 58.02 -18.62 4.75
N VAL A 163 58.05 -18.91 6.07
CA VAL A 163 56.89 -18.92 6.92
C VAL A 163 56.22 -17.52 6.96
N ARG A 164 57.01 -16.45 7.16
CA ARG A 164 56.46 -15.08 7.13
C ARG A 164 55.83 -14.72 5.79
N GLY A 165 56.44 -15.17 4.69
CA GLY A 165 55.90 -14.98 3.34
C GLY A 165 54.57 -15.71 3.14
N ALA A 166 54.48 -16.96 3.63
CA ALA A 166 53.25 -17.75 3.57
C ALA A 166 52.13 -17.18 4.50
N GLU A 167 52.47 -16.67 5.69
CA GLU A 167 51.55 -15.96 6.57
C GLU A 167 50.98 -14.69 5.89
N ALA A 168 51.82 -13.94 5.20
CA ALA A 168 51.40 -12.78 4.41
C ALA A 168 50.46 -13.17 3.26
N ALA A 169 50.73 -14.29 2.61
CA ALA A 169 49.86 -14.84 1.55
C ALA A 169 48.47 -15.24 2.09
N VAL A 170 48.40 -15.89 3.28
CA VAL A 170 47.12 -16.20 3.94
C VAL A 170 46.35 -14.92 4.23
N LYS A 171 46.96 -13.91 4.81
CA LYS A 171 46.31 -12.62 5.08
C LYS A 171 45.77 -11.92 3.82
N SER A 172 46.56 -12.00 2.72
CA SER A 172 46.14 -11.48 1.43
C SER A 172 44.91 -12.22 0.87
N ALA A 173 44.90 -13.56 0.98
CA ALA A 173 43.78 -14.38 0.54
C ALA A 173 42.54 -14.16 1.40
N GLU A 174 42.69 -13.98 2.72
CA GLU A 174 41.58 -13.62 3.61
C GLU A 174 40.97 -12.24 3.24
N ALA A 175 41.81 -11.26 2.93
CA ALA A 175 41.38 -9.97 2.46
C ALA A 175 40.61 -10.06 1.12
N ALA A 176 41.11 -10.91 0.18
CA ALA A 176 40.44 -11.16 -1.10
C ALA A 176 39.04 -11.82 -0.88
N LEU A 177 38.94 -12.80 0.02
CA LEU A 177 37.65 -13.41 0.37
C LEU A 177 36.68 -12.38 0.95
N LYS A 178 37.14 -11.53 1.87
CA LYS A 178 36.33 -10.46 2.44
C LYS A 178 35.87 -9.45 1.38
N THR A 179 36.74 -9.13 0.43
CA THR A 179 36.39 -8.25 -0.71
C THR A 179 35.30 -8.88 -1.57
N SER A 180 35.40 -10.17 -1.89
CA SER A 180 34.35 -10.88 -2.65
C SER A 180 33.01 -10.91 -1.90
N GLN A 181 33.03 -11.13 -0.60
CA GLN A 181 31.82 -11.08 0.25
C GLN A 181 31.20 -9.67 0.28
N SER A 182 32.04 -8.64 0.39
CA SER A 182 31.58 -7.24 0.33
C SER A 182 31.01 -6.88 -1.05
N GLY A 183 31.58 -7.43 -2.12
CA GLY A 183 31.06 -7.30 -3.48
C GLY A 183 29.62 -7.84 -3.59
N MET A 184 29.33 -8.98 -2.95
CA MET A 184 27.97 -9.54 -2.92
C MET A 184 26.97 -8.61 -2.21
N LEU A 185 27.39 -7.97 -1.11
CA LEU A 185 26.55 -6.98 -0.43
C LEU A 185 26.28 -5.75 -1.32
N GLY A 186 27.30 -5.34 -2.12
CA GLY A 186 27.15 -4.27 -3.09
C GLY A 186 26.12 -4.60 -4.20
N VAL A 187 26.14 -5.83 -4.71
CA VAL A 187 25.13 -6.30 -5.68
C VAL A 187 23.73 -6.32 -5.06
N GLN A 188 23.62 -6.79 -3.81
CA GLN A 188 22.34 -6.80 -3.11
C GLN A 188 21.77 -5.38 -2.95
N ALA A 189 22.59 -4.42 -2.55
CA ALA A 189 22.19 -3.01 -2.44
C ALA A 189 21.78 -2.42 -3.81
N ALA A 190 22.48 -2.81 -4.89
CA ALA A 190 22.11 -2.38 -6.24
C ALA A 190 20.73 -2.92 -6.67
N ILE A 191 20.42 -4.16 -6.31
CA ILE A 191 19.09 -4.78 -6.57
C ILE A 191 18.00 -4.04 -5.79
N GLU A 192 18.22 -3.75 -4.52
CA GLU A 192 17.25 -3.01 -3.68
C GLU A 192 17.00 -1.60 -4.24
N SER A 193 18.07 -0.92 -4.69
CA SER A 193 17.94 0.39 -5.33
C SER A 193 17.16 0.31 -6.65
N ALA A 194 17.45 -0.70 -7.49
CA ALA A 194 16.74 -0.90 -8.75
C ALA A 194 15.26 -1.29 -8.51
N GLN A 195 14.98 -2.10 -7.49
CA GLN A 195 13.62 -2.45 -7.09
C GLN A 195 12.84 -1.22 -6.64
N ALA A 196 13.44 -0.35 -5.83
CA ALA A 196 12.82 0.91 -5.42
C ALA A 196 12.50 1.81 -6.64
N GLY A 197 13.35 1.81 -7.67
CA GLY A 197 13.09 2.49 -8.92
C GLY A 197 11.88 1.94 -9.67
N VAL A 198 11.72 0.62 -9.71
CA VAL A 198 10.53 -0.03 -10.31
C VAL A 198 9.26 0.33 -9.53
N ASP A 199 9.32 0.31 -8.19
CA ASP A 199 8.17 0.62 -7.36
C ASP A 199 7.74 2.09 -7.49
N ALA A 200 8.72 3.01 -7.61
CA ALA A 200 8.45 4.42 -7.91
C ALA A 200 7.76 4.58 -9.28
N SER A 201 8.30 3.94 -10.33
CA SER A 201 7.72 4.01 -11.68
C SER A 201 6.32 3.39 -11.76
N LYS A 202 6.05 2.32 -11.01
CA LYS A 202 4.70 1.71 -10.89
C LYS A 202 3.71 2.66 -10.25
N LYS A 203 4.12 3.37 -9.18
CA LYS A 203 3.27 4.35 -8.50
C LYS A 203 2.89 5.53 -9.39
N GLU A 204 3.74 5.91 -10.33
CA GLU A 204 3.43 6.98 -11.29
C GLU A 204 2.39 6.56 -12.36
N ILE A 205 2.16 5.27 -12.53
CA ILE A 205 1.22 4.70 -13.51
C ILE A 205 -0.13 4.37 -12.87
N SER A 206 -0.14 4.01 -11.57
CA SER A 206 -1.36 3.68 -10.82
C SER A 206 -2.15 4.93 -10.48
#